data_5e2f649827c46fcdb3cd76920ad27867
#
_entry.id   5e2f649827c46fcdb3cd76920ad27867
#
_cell.length_a   1.000
_cell.length_b   1.000
_cell.length_c   1.000
_cell.angle_alpha   90.00
_cell.angle_beta   90.00
_cell.angle_gamma   90.00
#
_symmetry.space_group_name_H-M   'P 1'
#
loop_
_entity.id
_entity.type
_entity.pdbx_description
1 polymer ?
#
loop_
_entity_poly.entity_id
_entity_poly.type
_entity_poly.pdbx_seq_one_letter_code
_entity_poly.pdbx_strand_id
1 'polypeptide(L)'
;MIRLAAAALTAILFGGSFAANADIYKVTRVIDGDTVEIAVDFLPQPLPPKLSIRVLGVDTPEKAPRALCDAEAKRALAASAFTKQAVSEAKEIDIQIKSWDKYGGRVLGYVILDGKSLTDLLIENGHARPYKGEKKSSWCE
;
A
#
# COMPACT_ATOMS: atom_id res chain seq x y z
N MET A 1 52.52 36.19 37.10
CA MET A 1 52.16 35.74 35.73
C MET A 1 51.27 34.50 35.86
N ILE A 2 49.97 34.66 35.73
CA ILE A 2 49.00 33.61 35.91
C ILE A 2 48.60 33.21 34.51
N ARG A 3 48.88 31.94 34.10
CA ARG A 3 48.44 31.38 32.82
C ARG A 3 47.09 30.70 33.03
N LEU A 4 46.04 31.25 32.45
CA LEU A 4 44.72 30.64 32.35
C LEU A 4 44.76 29.60 31.25
N ALA A 5 44.52 28.33 31.60
CA ALA A 5 44.30 27.24 30.65
C ALA A 5 42.81 27.19 30.28
N ALA A 6 42.47 27.46 29.02
CA ALA A 6 41.12 27.31 28.49
C ALA A 6 40.87 25.84 28.19
N ALA A 7 39.95 25.22 28.93
CA ALA A 7 39.47 23.89 28.62
C ALA A 7 38.38 23.96 27.54
N ALA A 8 38.68 23.45 26.37
CA ALA A 8 37.71 23.31 25.28
C ALA A 8 36.79 22.09 25.57
N LEU A 9 35.51 22.36 25.81
CA LEU A 9 34.48 21.34 26.00
C LEU A 9 33.97 20.89 24.63
N THR A 10 34.41 19.73 24.18
CA THR A 10 33.95 19.13 22.90
C THR A 10 32.63 18.44 23.17
N ALA A 11 31.52 19.01 22.72
CA ALA A 11 30.20 18.39 22.73
C ALA A 11 30.11 17.36 21.62
N ILE A 12 30.10 16.08 21.97
CA ILE A 12 29.84 14.98 21.06
C ILE A 12 28.33 14.85 20.92
N LEU A 13 27.79 15.33 19.78
CA LEU A 13 26.40 15.09 19.38
C LEU A 13 26.26 13.65 18.90
N PHE A 14 25.75 12.78 19.75
CA PHE A 14 25.26 11.47 19.32
C PHE A 14 23.97 11.67 18.55
N GLY A 15 24.08 11.81 17.24
CA GLY A 15 22.96 11.70 16.32
C GLY A 15 22.52 10.25 16.22
N GLY A 16 21.65 9.81 17.12
CA GLY A 16 20.98 8.52 16.98
C GLY A 16 20.03 8.56 15.78
N SER A 17 20.43 8.00 14.64
CA SER A 17 19.50 7.66 13.57
C SER A 17 18.57 6.58 14.09
N PHE A 18 17.34 6.93 14.46
CA PHE A 18 16.27 5.96 14.59
C PHE A 18 15.96 5.47 13.18
N ALA A 19 16.52 4.33 12.80
CA ALA A 19 16.00 3.57 11.68
C ALA A 19 14.58 3.16 12.08
N ALA A 20 13.57 3.78 11.45
CA ALA A 20 12.21 3.26 11.52
C ALA A 20 12.28 1.86 10.92
N ASN A 21 12.05 0.81 11.73
CA ASN A 21 11.81 -0.53 11.23
C ASN A 21 10.49 -0.44 10.45
N ALA A 22 10.57 -0.27 9.14
CA ALA A 22 9.45 -0.54 8.27
C ALA A 22 9.19 -2.04 8.40
N ASP A 23 8.05 -2.43 8.92
CA ASP A 23 7.60 -3.81 8.91
C ASP A 23 7.52 -4.24 7.44
N ILE A 24 8.48 -5.06 7.00
CA ILE A 24 8.58 -5.51 5.61
C ILE A 24 7.55 -6.62 5.45
N TYR A 25 6.34 -6.26 5.05
CA TYR A 25 5.30 -7.22 4.72
C TYR A 25 5.55 -7.80 3.31
N LYS A 26 5.42 -9.12 3.20
CA LYS A 26 5.52 -9.81 1.92
C LYS A 26 4.14 -9.86 1.26
N VAL A 27 4.02 -9.32 0.05
CA VAL A 27 2.83 -9.53 -0.79
C VAL A 27 2.82 -11.00 -1.26
N THR A 28 1.76 -11.71 -0.92
CA THR A 28 1.58 -13.13 -1.26
C THR A 28 0.71 -13.32 -2.49
N ARG A 29 -0.23 -12.39 -2.72
CA ARG A 29 -1.15 -12.46 -3.85
C ARG A 29 -1.73 -11.10 -4.19
N VAL A 30 -2.00 -10.86 -5.46
CA VAL A 30 -2.85 -9.77 -5.94
C VAL A 30 -4.27 -10.33 -6.13
N ILE A 31 -5.23 -9.76 -5.41
CA ILE A 31 -6.64 -10.20 -5.43
C ILE A 31 -7.39 -9.47 -6.56
N ASP A 32 -7.30 -8.14 -6.55
CA ASP A 32 -7.91 -7.23 -7.52
C ASP A 32 -6.93 -6.11 -7.90
N GLY A 33 -7.32 -5.21 -8.79
CA GLY A 33 -6.48 -4.07 -9.15
C GLY A 33 -6.08 -3.20 -7.95
N ASP A 34 -6.97 -3.08 -6.97
CA ASP A 34 -6.78 -2.28 -5.76
C ASP A 34 -6.68 -3.09 -4.46
N THR A 35 -6.50 -4.40 -4.54
CA THR A 35 -6.46 -5.26 -3.35
C THR A 35 -5.36 -6.30 -3.45
N VAL A 36 -4.45 -6.29 -2.48
CA VAL A 36 -3.38 -7.27 -2.34
C VAL A 36 -3.50 -8.02 -1.02
N GLU A 37 -2.94 -9.22 -0.96
CA GLU A 37 -2.82 -10.03 0.27
C GLU A 37 -1.37 -9.99 0.73
N ILE A 38 -1.15 -9.82 2.03
CA ILE A 38 0.16 -9.85 2.66
C ILE A 38 0.26 -10.94 3.71
N ALA A 39 1.45 -11.48 3.91
CA ALA A 39 1.76 -12.33 5.05
C ALA A 39 1.93 -11.46 6.30
N VAL A 40 1.36 -11.91 7.41
CA VAL A 40 1.49 -11.28 8.73
C VAL A 40 1.68 -12.35 9.80
N ASP A 41 2.32 -12.00 10.91
CA ASP A 41 2.60 -12.92 12.03
C ASP A 41 1.93 -12.50 13.35
N PHE A 42 1.27 -11.34 13.36
CA PHE A 42 0.67 -10.76 14.56
C PHE A 42 -0.80 -11.17 14.79
N LEU A 43 -1.41 -11.95 13.91
CA LEU A 43 -2.79 -12.42 14.10
C LEU A 43 -2.81 -13.63 15.05
N PRO A 44 -3.74 -13.63 16.04
CA PRO A 44 -3.84 -14.75 16.97
C PRO A 44 -4.42 -16.01 16.30
N GLN A 45 -3.95 -17.17 16.70
CA GLN A 45 -4.55 -18.44 16.32
C GLN A 45 -6.04 -18.48 16.72
N PRO A 46 -6.94 -19.07 15.91
CA PRO A 46 -6.71 -19.82 14.64
C PRO A 46 -6.84 -18.96 13.36
N LEU A 47 -6.68 -17.64 13.44
CA LEU A 47 -6.77 -16.80 12.25
C LEU A 47 -5.63 -17.12 11.29
N PRO A 48 -5.90 -17.10 9.95
CA PRO A 48 -4.83 -17.32 8.98
C PRO A 48 -3.80 -16.19 9.07
N PRO A 49 -2.49 -16.48 8.90
CA PRO A 49 -1.42 -15.48 9.03
C PRO A 49 -1.31 -14.58 7.79
N LYS A 50 -2.41 -13.96 7.41
CA LYS A 50 -2.50 -13.11 6.23
C LYS A 50 -3.59 -12.05 6.37
N LEU A 51 -3.39 -10.91 5.74
CA LEU A 51 -4.35 -9.83 5.64
C LEU A 51 -4.52 -9.35 4.20
N SER A 52 -5.74 -8.97 3.85
CA SER A 52 -6.01 -8.25 2.61
C SER A 52 -5.88 -6.75 2.85
N ILE A 53 -5.13 -6.08 1.97
CA ILE A 53 -4.98 -4.63 1.94
C ILE A 53 -5.79 -4.08 0.78
N ARG A 54 -6.77 -3.24 1.06
CA ARG A 54 -7.40 -2.41 0.05
C ARG A 54 -6.62 -1.11 -0.07
N VAL A 55 -6.17 -0.82 -1.28
CA VAL A 55 -5.41 0.40 -1.58
C VAL A 55 -6.30 1.62 -1.45
N LEU A 56 -5.86 2.58 -0.62
CA LEU A 56 -6.55 3.83 -0.38
C LEU A 56 -6.46 4.78 -1.58
N GLY A 57 -7.48 5.62 -1.70
CA GLY A 57 -7.49 6.74 -2.65
C GLY A 57 -7.94 6.36 -4.06
N VAL A 58 -8.32 5.11 -4.32
CA VAL A 58 -8.72 4.65 -5.66
C VAL A 58 -10.04 3.89 -5.65
N ASP A 59 -10.73 3.98 -6.77
CA ASP A 59 -11.78 3.09 -7.21
C ASP A 59 -11.36 2.41 -8.51
N THR A 60 -11.35 1.08 -8.52
CA THR A 60 -11.09 0.25 -9.70
C THR A 60 -12.37 -0.41 -10.18
N PRO A 61 -12.44 -0.79 -11.49
CA PRO A 61 -13.56 -1.55 -12.01
C PRO A 61 -13.75 -2.88 -11.25
N GLU A 62 -14.99 -3.32 -11.12
CA GLU A 62 -15.34 -4.57 -10.46
C GLU A 62 -15.26 -5.76 -11.41
N LYS A 63 -14.79 -6.89 -10.91
CA LYS A 63 -14.81 -8.17 -11.63
C LYS A 63 -16.21 -8.78 -11.64
N ALA A 64 -16.48 -9.62 -12.63
CA ALA A 64 -17.67 -10.49 -12.57
C ALA A 64 -17.63 -11.37 -11.29
N PRO A 65 -18.77 -11.63 -10.62
CA PRO A 65 -20.14 -11.24 -10.99
C PRO A 65 -20.57 -9.83 -10.50
N ARG A 66 -19.69 -9.05 -9.85
CA ARG A 66 -20.04 -7.72 -9.34
C ARG A 66 -20.00 -6.62 -10.40
N ALA A 67 -19.33 -6.86 -11.52
CA ALA A 67 -19.31 -5.91 -12.63
C ALA A 67 -20.72 -5.65 -13.16
N LEU A 68 -21.03 -4.38 -13.44
CA LEU A 68 -22.35 -3.98 -13.96
C LEU A 68 -22.49 -4.18 -15.47
N CYS A 69 -21.39 -4.44 -16.18
CA CYS A 69 -21.35 -4.70 -17.62
C CYS A 69 -20.04 -5.40 -18.01
N ASP A 70 -20.01 -5.96 -19.22
CA ASP A 70 -18.82 -6.65 -19.75
C ASP A 70 -17.61 -5.72 -19.91
N ALA A 71 -17.85 -4.44 -20.21
CA ALA A 71 -16.78 -3.44 -20.33
C ALA A 71 -16.08 -3.22 -18.98
N GLU A 72 -16.85 -3.11 -17.89
CA GLU A 72 -16.31 -3.02 -16.55
C GLU A 72 -15.50 -4.27 -16.17
N ALA A 73 -16.06 -5.46 -16.41
CA ALA A 73 -15.38 -6.73 -16.13
C ALA A 73 -14.03 -6.84 -16.85
N LYS A 74 -13.96 -6.43 -18.12
CA LYS A 74 -12.71 -6.39 -18.90
C LYS A 74 -11.70 -5.40 -18.32
N ARG A 75 -12.16 -4.20 -17.96
CA ARG A 75 -11.30 -3.18 -17.32
C ARG A 75 -10.76 -3.66 -15.97
N ALA A 76 -11.57 -4.39 -15.21
CA ALA A 76 -11.15 -4.97 -13.93
C ALA A 76 -10.05 -6.03 -14.09
N LEU A 77 -10.12 -6.85 -15.13
CA LEU A 77 -9.07 -7.81 -15.47
C LEU A 77 -7.77 -7.09 -15.86
N ALA A 78 -7.87 -6.02 -16.64
CA ALA A 78 -6.72 -5.20 -17.02
C ALA A 78 -6.08 -4.53 -15.81
N ALA A 79 -6.87 -3.95 -14.90
CA ALA A 79 -6.37 -3.37 -13.64
C ALA A 79 -5.67 -4.41 -12.76
N SER A 80 -6.24 -5.60 -12.64
CA SER A 80 -5.62 -6.70 -11.89
C SER A 80 -4.31 -7.18 -12.51
N ALA A 81 -4.25 -7.28 -13.84
CA ALA A 81 -3.04 -7.65 -14.57
C ALA A 81 -1.94 -6.61 -14.39
N PHE A 82 -2.29 -5.31 -14.47
CA PHE A 82 -1.38 -4.21 -14.23
C PHE A 82 -0.78 -4.28 -12.81
N THR A 83 -1.61 -4.43 -11.78
CA THR A 83 -1.14 -4.52 -10.39
C THR A 83 -0.25 -5.74 -10.18
N LYS A 84 -0.60 -6.90 -10.76
CA LYS A 84 0.25 -8.11 -10.70
C LYS A 84 1.63 -7.85 -11.31
N GLN A 85 1.69 -7.22 -12.46
CA GLN A 85 2.94 -6.87 -13.11
C GLN A 85 3.73 -5.88 -12.27
N ALA A 86 3.13 -4.78 -11.82
CA ALA A 86 3.79 -3.76 -11.01
C ALA A 86 4.39 -4.34 -9.72
N VAL A 87 3.65 -5.20 -9.01
CA VAL A 87 4.13 -5.89 -7.81
C VAL A 87 5.28 -6.85 -8.14
N SER A 88 5.20 -7.59 -9.25
CA SER A 88 6.24 -8.56 -9.64
C SER A 88 7.55 -7.90 -10.06
N GLU A 89 7.49 -6.71 -10.62
CA GLU A 89 8.66 -5.95 -11.11
C GLU A 89 9.31 -5.10 -10.02
N ALA A 90 8.58 -4.80 -8.93
CA ALA A 90 9.08 -3.99 -7.84
C ALA A 90 10.22 -4.70 -7.10
N LYS A 91 11.31 -3.97 -6.88
CA LYS A 91 12.46 -4.43 -6.08
C LYS A 91 12.22 -4.24 -4.59
N GLU A 92 11.51 -3.18 -4.24
CA GLU A 92 11.17 -2.80 -2.88
C GLU A 92 9.68 -2.53 -2.78
N ILE A 93 9.02 -3.15 -1.80
CA ILE A 93 7.58 -2.97 -1.53
C ILE A 93 7.44 -2.53 -0.07
N ASP A 94 6.89 -1.33 0.14
CA ASP A 94 6.52 -0.82 1.45
C ASP A 94 4.99 -0.84 1.58
N ILE A 95 4.50 -1.39 2.70
CA ILE A 95 3.07 -1.46 3.01
C ILE A 95 2.78 -0.59 4.22
N GLN A 96 1.90 0.39 4.04
CA GLN A 96 1.48 1.30 5.10
C GLN A 96 0.03 1.04 5.47
N ILE A 97 -0.19 0.25 6.52
CA ILE A 97 -1.52 -0.01 7.06
C ILE A 97 -2.02 1.24 7.79
N LYS A 98 -3.24 1.70 7.48
CA LYS A 98 -3.84 2.90 8.06
C LYS A 98 -5.00 2.61 9.00
N SER A 99 -5.92 1.74 8.63
CA SER A 99 -7.11 1.43 9.41
C SER A 99 -7.76 0.11 9.00
N TRP A 100 -8.68 -0.39 9.82
CA TRP A 100 -9.60 -1.45 9.41
C TRP A 100 -10.61 -0.92 8.39
N ASP A 101 -10.97 -1.78 7.44
CA ASP A 101 -12.10 -1.52 6.55
C ASP A 101 -13.42 -1.73 7.33
N LYS A 102 -14.41 -0.91 7.02
CA LYS A 102 -15.75 -0.95 7.65
C LYS A 102 -16.47 -2.31 7.50
N TYR A 103 -16.07 -3.12 6.53
CA TYR A 103 -16.67 -4.44 6.29
C TYR A 103 -15.97 -5.58 7.04
N GLY A 104 -14.89 -5.30 7.79
CA GLY A 104 -14.07 -6.30 8.48
C GLY A 104 -13.24 -7.18 7.52
N GLY A 105 -12.34 -8.00 8.07
CA GLY A 105 -11.53 -8.97 7.33
C GLY A 105 -10.50 -8.38 6.35
N ARG A 106 -10.43 -7.07 6.24
CA ARG A 106 -9.57 -6.32 5.34
C ARG A 106 -9.10 -5.04 6.01
N VAL A 107 -7.92 -4.57 5.69
CA VAL A 107 -7.40 -3.28 6.14
C VAL A 107 -7.29 -2.32 4.96
N LEU A 108 -7.30 -1.02 5.27
CA LEU A 108 -7.06 0.06 4.33
C LEU A 108 -5.61 0.51 4.46
N GLY A 109 -4.93 0.73 3.35
CA GLY A 109 -3.53 1.15 3.37
C GLY A 109 -3.00 1.60 2.03
N TYR A 110 -1.72 1.93 2.03
CA TYR A 110 -0.97 2.24 0.82
C TYR A 110 0.03 1.13 0.52
N VAL A 111 0.22 0.87 -0.76
CA VAL A 111 1.25 -0.02 -1.30
C VAL A 111 2.21 0.85 -2.10
N ILE A 112 3.45 0.92 -1.67
CA ILE A 112 4.49 1.73 -2.30
C ILE A 112 5.46 0.78 -3.00
N LEU A 113 5.61 0.94 -4.30
CA LEU A 113 6.44 0.10 -5.16
C LEU A 113 7.63 0.94 -5.65
N ASP A 114 8.85 0.61 -5.21
CA ASP A 114 10.06 1.36 -5.55
C ASP A 114 9.92 2.88 -5.32
N GLY A 115 9.29 3.26 -4.20
CA GLY A 115 9.06 4.65 -3.82
C GLY A 115 7.84 5.32 -4.46
N LYS A 116 7.09 4.65 -5.35
CA LYS A 116 5.88 5.18 -6.00
C LYS A 116 4.63 4.46 -5.51
N SER A 117 3.59 5.22 -5.17
CA SER A 117 2.33 4.68 -4.68
C SER A 117 1.59 3.90 -5.78
N LEU A 118 1.07 2.72 -5.45
CA LEU A 118 0.20 1.97 -6.36
C LEU A 118 -1.08 2.75 -6.70
N THR A 119 -1.55 3.61 -5.79
CA THR A 119 -2.64 4.57 -6.03
C THR A 119 -2.34 5.43 -7.27
N ASP A 120 -1.16 6.09 -7.28
CA ASP A 120 -0.76 6.96 -8.38
C ASP A 120 -0.52 6.18 -9.67
N LEU A 121 0.14 5.02 -9.57
CA LEU A 121 0.39 4.13 -10.71
C LEU A 121 -0.91 3.70 -11.40
N LEU A 122 -1.93 3.30 -10.63
CA LEU A 122 -3.22 2.88 -11.17
C LEU A 122 -3.96 4.04 -11.85
N ILE A 123 -3.96 5.23 -11.25
CA ILE A 123 -4.62 6.42 -11.81
C ILE A 123 -3.92 6.88 -13.08
N GLU A 124 -2.60 7.03 -13.05
CA GLU A 124 -1.81 7.49 -14.20
C GLU A 124 -1.92 6.57 -15.41
N ASN A 125 -2.11 5.26 -15.19
CA ASN A 125 -2.26 4.28 -16.26
C ASN A 125 -3.72 4.00 -16.64
N GLY A 126 -4.68 4.76 -16.09
CA GLY A 126 -6.09 4.66 -16.46
C GLY A 126 -6.82 3.43 -15.90
N HIS A 127 -6.26 2.75 -14.91
CA HIS A 127 -6.82 1.56 -14.27
C HIS A 127 -7.66 1.86 -13.04
N ALA A 128 -7.61 3.08 -12.54
CA ALA A 128 -8.38 3.54 -11.40
C ALA A 128 -8.78 5.01 -11.54
N ARG A 129 -9.74 5.42 -10.74
CA ARG A 129 -10.14 6.82 -10.54
C ARG A 129 -9.82 7.23 -9.11
N PRO A 130 -9.49 8.51 -8.85
CA PRO A 130 -9.40 9.04 -7.48
C PRO A 130 -10.71 8.79 -6.73
N TYR A 131 -10.61 8.31 -5.49
CA TYR A 131 -11.78 7.98 -4.66
C TYR A 131 -11.55 8.34 -3.19
N LYS A 132 -12.50 9.05 -2.59
CA LYS A 132 -12.45 9.51 -1.19
C LYS A 132 -13.64 9.01 -0.36
N GLY A 133 -14.41 8.05 -0.86
CA GLY A 133 -15.58 7.51 -0.18
C GLY A 133 -16.93 8.06 -0.66
N GLU A 134 -16.95 8.92 -1.67
CA GLU A 134 -18.15 9.43 -2.34
C GLU A 134 -18.88 8.32 -3.14
N LYS A 135 -20.00 8.68 -3.76
CA LYS A 135 -20.68 7.78 -4.69
C LYS A 135 -19.77 7.46 -5.88
N LYS A 136 -19.57 6.17 -6.17
CA LYS A 136 -18.77 5.71 -7.30
C LYS A 136 -19.42 6.06 -8.64
N SER A 137 -18.59 6.47 -9.62
CA SER A 137 -19.01 6.64 -11.00
C SER A 137 -19.08 5.30 -11.73
N SER A 138 -19.90 5.22 -12.79
CA SER A 138 -19.98 4.03 -13.64
C SER A 138 -18.67 3.76 -14.40
N TRP A 139 -18.32 2.49 -14.57
CA TRP A 139 -17.25 2.01 -15.46
C TRP A 139 -17.78 1.46 -16.78
N CYS A 140 -19.09 1.60 -17.04
CA CYS A 140 -19.78 1.02 -18.18
C CYS A 140 -19.91 1.95 -19.40
N GLU A 141 -19.42 3.19 -19.27
CA GLU A 141 -19.45 4.20 -20.33
C GLU A 141 -18.17 4.21 -21.15
#